data_8f070a7b1ffd85bbd80b828c2083b90b
#
_entry.id   8f070a7b1ffd85bbd80b828c2083b90b
#
_cell.length_a   1.000
_cell.length_b   1.000
_cell.length_c   1.000
_cell.angle_alpha   90.00
_cell.angle_beta   90.00
_cell.angle_gamma   90.00
#
_symmetry.space_group_name_H-M   'P 1'
#
loop_
_entity.id
_entity.type
_entity.pdbx_description
1 polymer ?
#
loop_
_entity_poly.entity_id
_entity_poly.type
_entity_poly.pdbx_seq_one_letter_code
_entity_poly.pdbx_strand_id
1 'polypeptide(L)'
;MHAEINKMYSEFKKFVNLLGHDITISGYGTLSKSDNPCYVETKQRIIGKVAGIPVAETHFEKILNLPDPEEGVYYIVNRVSMSYIPFDREDVFCVDTGPSAVRDENGQVVAVTQLSL
;
A
#
# COMPACT_ATOMS: atom_id res chain seq x y z
N MET A 1 17.86 -3.53 -1.96
CA MET A 1 18.24 -3.44 -3.36
C MET A 1 17.33 -4.27 -4.24
N HIS A 2 16.86 -3.71 -5.33
CA HIS A 2 15.85 -4.38 -6.15
C HIS A 2 16.38 -4.78 -7.53
N ALA A 3 17.65 -5.19 -7.59
CA ALA A 3 18.30 -5.56 -8.85
C ALA A 3 17.65 -6.77 -9.53
N GLU A 4 17.02 -7.65 -8.76
CA GLU A 4 16.42 -8.88 -9.27
C GLU A 4 14.94 -8.74 -9.67
N ILE A 5 14.40 -7.54 -9.60
CA ILE A 5 12.99 -7.29 -9.86
C ILE A 5 12.54 -7.78 -11.25
N ASN A 6 13.33 -7.53 -12.29
CA ASN A 6 12.96 -7.95 -13.65
C ASN A 6 12.79 -9.46 -13.76
N LYS A 7 13.63 -10.23 -13.09
CA LYS A 7 13.54 -11.68 -13.05
C LYS A 7 12.30 -12.14 -12.30
N MET A 8 12.01 -11.53 -11.16
CA MET A 8 10.85 -11.82 -10.34
C MET A 8 9.55 -11.57 -11.13
N TYR A 9 9.46 -10.43 -11.81
CA TYR A 9 8.25 -10.04 -12.52
C TYR A 9 8.02 -10.81 -13.80
N SER A 10 9.01 -11.52 -14.34
CA SER A 10 8.81 -12.34 -15.54
C SER A 10 7.83 -13.49 -15.30
N GLU A 11 7.58 -13.84 -14.04
CA GLU A 11 6.65 -14.92 -13.65
C GLU A 11 5.32 -14.38 -13.14
N PHE A 12 4.97 -13.15 -13.47
CA PHE A 12 3.76 -12.51 -13.00
C PHE A 12 2.50 -13.29 -13.38
N LYS A 13 1.63 -13.51 -12.40
CA LYS A 13 0.31 -14.11 -12.60
C LYS A 13 -0.82 -13.11 -12.37
N LYS A 14 -0.81 -12.39 -11.26
CA LYS A 14 -1.87 -11.43 -10.96
C LYS A 14 -1.46 -10.43 -9.88
N PHE A 15 -2.17 -9.32 -9.86
CA PHE A 15 -2.20 -8.41 -8.72
C PHE A 15 -3.38 -8.74 -7.82
N VAL A 16 -3.17 -8.56 -6.52
CA VAL A 16 -4.22 -8.60 -5.52
C VAL A 16 -4.29 -7.23 -4.86
N ASN A 17 -5.43 -6.56 -5.03
CA ASN A 17 -5.65 -5.26 -4.41
C ASN A 17 -6.06 -5.47 -2.94
N LEU A 18 -5.22 -5.02 -2.03
CA LEU A 18 -5.49 -5.08 -0.59
C LEU A 18 -5.89 -3.70 -0.03
N LEU A 19 -6.39 -2.83 -0.89
CA LEU A 19 -6.94 -1.53 -0.51
C LEU A 19 -8.44 -1.64 -0.25
N GLY A 20 -8.96 -0.70 0.52
CA GLY A 20 -10.40 -0.61 0.80
C GLY A 20 -11.18 0.10 -0.29
N HIS A 21 -10.58 0.38 -1.45
CA HIS A 21 -11.22 1.01 -2.60
C HIS A 21 -10.65 0.42 -3.89
N ASP A 22 -11.42 0.56 -4.97
CA ASP A 22 -10.97 0.15 -6.29
C ASP A 22 -9.78 1.01 -6.72
N ILE A 23 -8.93 0.44 -7.58
CA ILE A 23 -7.80 1.15 -8.14
C ILE A 23 -7.69 0.85 -9.64
N THR A 24 -7.47 1.89 -10.43
CA THR A 24 -7.21 1.76 -11.86
C THR A 24 -5.74 2.02 -12.12
N ILE A 25 -5.09 1.06 -12.78
CA ILE A 25 -3.70 1.17 -13.20
C ILE A 25 -3.70 1.37 -14.72
N SER A 26 -3.19 2.52 -15.18
CA SER A 26 -3.14 2.85 -16.60
C SER A 26 -2.37 1.77 -17.37
N GLY A 27 -2.97 1.28 -18.45
CA GLY A 27 -2.38 0.23 -19.26
C GLY A 27 -2.57 -1.19 -18.73
N TYR A 28 -3.14 -1.34 -17.55
CA TYR A 28 -3.41 -2.67 -16.97
C TYR A 28 -4.90 -2.93 -16.76
N GLY A 29 -5.58 -2.04 -16.05
CA GLY A 29 -7.00 -2.20 -15.77
C GLY A 29 -7.36 -1.80 -14.35
N THR A 30 -8.61 -2.06 -13.99
CA THR A 30 -9.15 -1.74 -12.67
C THR A 30 -9.15 -2.99 -11.79
N LEU A 31 -8.63 -2.85 -10.59
CA LEU A 31 -8.62 -3.88 -9.56
C LEU A 31 -9.67 -3.52 -8.51
N SER A 32 -10.58 -4.45 -8.24
CA SER A 32 -11.63 -4.25 -7.25
C SER A 32 -11.07 -4.22 -5.84
N LYS A 33 -11.70 -3.44 -4.98
CA LYS A 33 -11.32 -3.33 -3.57
C LYS A 33 -11.36 -4.67 -2.86
N SER A 34 -10.60 -4.78 -1.78
CA SER A 34 -10.65 -5.93 -0.87
C SER A 34 -11.77 -5.74 0.16
N ASP A 35 -12.43 -6.84 0.53
CA ASP A 35 -13.34 -6.86 1.68
C ASP A 35 -12.56 -6.88 3.00
N ASN A 36 -11.30 -7.28 2.97
CA ASN A 36 -10.40 -7.32 4.13
C ASN A 36 -9.10 -6.60 3.79
N PRO A 37 -9.11 -5.26 3.73
CA PRO A 37 -7.91 -4.50 3.37
C PRO A 37 -6.76 -4.76 4.36
N CYS A 38 -5.54 -4.75 3.82
CA CYS A 38 -4.34 -4.77 4.65
C CYS A 38 -4.22 -3.43 5.38
N TYR A 39 -3.94 -3.50 6.66
CA TYR A 39 -3.75 -2.29 7.46
C TYR A 39 -2.80 -2.54 8.62
N VAL A 40 -2.32 -1.43 9.18
CA VAL A 40 -1.43 -1.44 10.34
C VAL A 40 -2.26 -1.23 11.59
N GLU A 41 -2.15 -2.16 12.54
CA GLU A 41 -2.74 -2.00 13.85
C GLU A 41 -1.78 -1.20 14.72
N THR A 42 -2.29 -0.14 15.32
CA THR A 42 -1.51 0.74 16.17
C THR A 42 -2.20 0.94 17.52
N LYS A 43 -1.41 1.33 18.51
CA LYS A 43 -1.91 1.80 19.81
C LYS A 43 -1.46 3.21 20.04
N GLN A 44 -2.34 4.00 20.65
CA GLN A 44 -2.01 5.36 21.05
C GLN A 44 -1.98 5.48 22.57
N ARG A 45 -1.06 6.28 23.04
CA ARG A 45 -0.94 6.61 24.47
C ARG A 45 -0.80 8.11 24.60
N ILE A 46 -1.58 8.71 25.50
CA ILE A 46 -1.44 10.13 25.80
C ILE A 46 -0.19 10.30 26.65
N ILE A 47 0.75 11.11 26.20
CA ILE A 47 2.04 11.33 26.87
C ILE A 47 2.12 12.70 27.54
N GLY A 48 1.15 13.57 27.32
CA GLY A 48 1.14 14.90 27.91
C GLY A 48 0.16 15.81 27.22
N LYS A 49 0.28 17.09 27.49
CA LYS A 49 -0.57 18.13 26.90
C LYS A 49 0.27 19.33 26.52
N VAL A 50 -0.13 19.99 25.45
CA VAL A 50 0.39 21.29 25.02
C VAL A 50 -0.77 22.25 24.94
N ALA A 51 -0.72 23.33 25.70
CA ALA A 51 -1.80 24.32 25.77
C ALA A 51 -3.15 23.66 26.09
N GLY A 52 -3.18 22.61 26.93
CA GLY A 52 -4.38 21.87 27.27
C GLY A 52 -4.82 20.84 26.24
N ILE A 53 -4.11 20.75 25.11
CA ILE A 53 -4.43 19.80 24.03
C ILE A 53 -3.66 18.51 24.26
N PRO A 54 -4.34 17.35 24.33
CA PRO A 54 -3.65 16.07 24.48
C PRO A 54 -2.67 15.80 23.34
N VAL A 55 -1.52 15.26 23.69
CA VAL A 55 -0.53 14.79 22.73
C VAL A 55 -0.44 13.27 22.85
N ALA A 56 -0.67 12.57 21.75
CA ALA A 56 -0.63 11.12 21.70
C ALA A 56 0.63 10.65 20.98
N GLU A 57 1.20 9.58 21.50
CA GLU A 57 2.25 8.83 20.86
C GLU A 57 1.63 7.58 20.23
N THR A 58 1.95 7.29 18.98
CA THR A 58 1.43 6.15 18.25
C THR A 58 2.50 5.08 18.14
N HIS A 59 2.14 3.86 18.51
CA HIS A 59 3.03 2.71 18.43
C HIS A 59 2.48 1.68 17.44
N PHE A 60 3.35 1.20 16.56
CA PHE A 60 3.04 0.08 15.67
C PHE A 60 2.93 -1.22 16.49
N GLU A 61 1.87 -1.99 16.21
CA GLU A 61 1.68 -3.32 16.80
C GLU A 61 1.94 -4.41 15.77
N LYS A 62 1.18 -4.42 14.69
CA LYS A 62 1.31 -5.45 13.65
C LYS A 62 0.61 -5.04 12.36
N ILE A 63 0.95 -5.73 11.27
CA ILE A 63 0.23 -5.65 10.01
C ILE A 63 -0.82 -6.75 9.99
N LEU A 64 -2.04 -6.39 9.59
CA LEU A 64 -3.16 -7.33 9.49
C LEU A 64 -3.58 -7.51 8.03
N ASN A 65 -4.05 -8.71 7.71
CA ASN A 65 -4.60 -9.05 6.39
C ASN A 65 -3.58 -8.96 5.24
N LEU A 66 -2.32 -9.24 5.54
CA LEU A 66 -1.29 -9.41 4.52
C LEU A 66 -1.08 -10.90 4.30
N PRO A 67 -1.46 -11.44 3.13
CA PRO A 67 -1.27 -12.86 2.85
C PRO A 67 0.21 -13.25 2.76
N ASP A 68 0.48 -14.53 2.93
CA ASP A 68 1.82 -15.06 2.69
C ASP A 68 2.19 -14.94 1.22
N PRO A 69 3.49 -14.89 0.90
CA PRO A 69 3.93 -14.82 -0.48
C PRO A 69 3.44 -16.03 -1.29
N GLU A 70 3.04 -15.77 -2.53
CA GLU A 70 2.65 -16.79 -3.49
C GLU A 70 3.31 -16.47 -4.82
N GLU A 71 3.88 -17.48 -5.47
CA GLU A 71 4.61 -17.27 -6.72
C GLU A 71 3.75 -16.58 -7.78
N GLY A 72 4.26 -15.50 -8.34
CA GLY A 72 3.59 -14.75 -9.39
C GLY A 72 2.47 -13.83 -8.92
N VAL A 73 2.20 -13.79 -7.63
CA VAL A 73 1.15 -12.94 -7.04
C VAL A 73 1.79 -11.75 -6.37
N TYR A 74 1.29 -10.56 -6.68
CA TYR A 74 1.79 -9.29 -6.17
C TYR A 74 0.66 -8.53 -5.49
N TYR A 75 0.96 -7.97 -4.33
CA TYR A 75 -0.03 -7.34 -3.47
C TYR A 75 0.13 -5.82 -3.49
N ILE A 76 -1.01 -5.13 -3.50
CA ILE A 76 -1.03 -3.67 -3.44
C ILE A 76 -1.63 -3.26 -2.10
N VAL A 77 -0.88 -2.49 -1.33
CA VAL A 77 -1.25 -2.01 0.00
C VAL A 77 -1.20 -0.49 0.04
N ASN A 78 -1.74 0.10 1.10
CA ASN A 78 -1.66 1.54 1.29
C ASN A 78 -0.24 1.97 1.70
N ARG A 79 0.03 3.27 1.57
CA ARG A 79 1.36 3.82 1.84
C ARG A 79 1.80 3.61 3.30
N VAL A 80 0.89 3.73 4.24
CA VAL A 80 1.21 3.54 5.65
C VAL A 80 1.63 2.10 5.90
N SER A 81 0.86 1.14 5.40
CA SER A 81 1.20 -0.30 5.53
C SER A 81 2.54 -0.60 4.86
N MET A 82 2.81 0.02 3.71
CA MET A 82 4.06 -0.19 2.99
C MET A 82 5.29 0.12 3.84
N SER A 83 5.19 1.11 4.73
CA SER A 83 6.29 1.50 5.62
C SER A 83 6.64 0.42 6.65
N TYR A 84 5.75 -0.54 6.87
CA TYR A 84 5.93 -1.60 7.87
C TYR A 84 6.03 -3.00 7.25
N ILE A 85 6.07 -3.08 5.93
CA ILE A 85 6.25 -4.36 5.24
C ILE A 85 7.67 -4.91 5.54
N PRO A 86 7.80 -6.20 5.88
CA PRO A 86 9.12 -6.80 6.08
C PRO A 86 10.03 -6.60 4.87
N PHE A 87 11.28 -6.33 5.13
CA PHE A 87 12.27 -5.98 4.10
C PHE A 87 12.43 -7.06 3.04
N ASP A 88 12.21 -8.32 3.40
CA ASP A 88 12.36 -9.45 2.49
C ASP A 88 11.13 -9.71 1.59
N ARG A 89 10.05 -8.93 1.79
CA ARG A 89 8.85 -9.05 0.96
C ARG A 89 8.98 -8.13 -0.26
N GLU A 90 9.35 -8.73 -1.39
CA GLU A 90 9.49 -7.99 -2.66
C GLU A 90 8.26 -8.10 -3.56
N ASP A 91 7.21 -8.73 -3.07
CA ASP A 91 5.94 -8.95 -3.75
C ASP A 91 4.86 -7.93 -3.34
N VAL A 92 5.20 -6.93 -2.54
CA VAL A 92 4.25 -5.96 -2.00
C VAL A 92 4.62 -4.56 -2.47
N PHE A 93 3.61 -3.84 -2.96
CA PHE A 93 3.78 -2.48 -3.51
C PHE A 93 2.69 -1.57 -2.98
N CYS A 94 2.95 -0.28 -3.01
CA CYS A 94 1.90 0.72 -2.99
C CYS A 94 1.84 1.39 -4.37
N VAL A 95 0.79 2.18 -4.61
CA VAL A 95 0.66 2.92 -5.85
C VAL A 95 1.16 4.33 -5.66
N ASP A 96 1.71 4.90 -6.72
CA ASP A 96 2.18 6.27 -6.70
C ASP A 96 1.03 7.21 -7.07
N THR A 97 0.54 7.95 -6.08
CA THR A 97 -0.52 8.94 -6.23
C THR A 97 0.02 10.37 -6.29
N GLY A 98 1.32 10.52 -6.45
CA GLY A 98 1.97 11.83 -6.60
C GLY A 98 1.84 12.37 -8.02
N PRO A 99 2.87 13.10 -8.51
CA PRO A 99 2.81 13.78 -9.81
C PRO A 99 2.56 12.85 -11.01
N SER A 100 2.90 11.56 -10.90
CA SER A 100 2.70 10.60 -12.00
C SER A 100 1.25 10.15 -12.14
N ALA A 101 0.40 10.37 -11.13
CA ALA A 101 -0.98 9.92 -11.15
C ALA A 101 -1.82 10.75 -12.12
N VAL A 102 -2.82 10.11 -12.73
CA VAL A 102 -3.79 10.77 -13.59
C VAL A 102 -4.89 11.35 -12.71
N ARG A 103 -5.16 12.64 -12.88
CA ARG A 103 -6.18 13.34 -12.09
C ARG A 103 -7.25 13.90 -13.01
N ASP A 104 -8.47 13.99 -12.48
CA ASP A 104 -9.57 14.65 -13.17
C ASP A 104 -9.49 16.17 -13.00
N GLU A 105 -10.48 16.89 -13.56
CA GLU A 105 -10.53 18.34 -13.48
C GLU A 105 -10.70 18.89 -12.05
N ASN A 106 -11.14 18.04 -11.12
CA ASN A 106 -11.29 18.40 -9.70
C ASN A 106 -10.03 18.04 -8.90
N GLY A 107 -8.97 17.55 -9.55
CA GLY A 107 -7.72 17.18 -8.90
C GLY A 107 -7.76 15.82 -8.22
N GLN A 108 -8.81 15.03 -8.42
CA GLN A 108 -8.91 13.70 -7.81
C GLN A 108 -8.19 12.66 -8.68
N VAL A 109 -7.49 11.73 -8.01
CA VAL A 109 -6.80 10.65 -8.70
C VAL A 109 -7.82 9.69 -9.29
N VAL A 110 -7.76 9.50 -10.61
CA VAL A 110 -8.63 8.56 -11.35
C VAL A 110 -7.87 7.33 -11.82
N ALA A 111 -6.55 7.41 -11.92
CA ALA A 111 -5.72 6.28 -12.29
C ALA A 111 -4.29 6.53 -11.80
N VAL A 112 -3.55 5.44 -11.61
CA VAL A 112 -2.12 5.50 -11.31
C VAL A 112 -1.34 4.94 -12.50
N THR A 113 -0.13 5.41 -12.68
CA THR A 113 0.72 5.02 -13.81
C THR A 113 1.92 4.20 -13.39
N GLN A 114 2.17 4.07 -12.10
CA GLN A 114 3.31 3.31 -11.59
C GLN A 114 3.07 2.81 -10.18
N LEU A 115 3.78 1.75 -9.85
CA LEU A 115 3.84 1.21 -8.50
C LEU A 115 5.03 1.81 -7.77
N SER A 116 5.01 1.73 -6.44
CA SER A 116 6.10 2.20 -5.59
C SER A 116 6.46 1.16 -4.54
N LEU A 117 7.69 1.13 -4.18
CA LEU A 117 8.22 0.30 -3.08
C LEU A 117 8.38 1.09 -1.80
#